data_b71ffbc4dfc641c295d11e0aff8ab74d
#
_entry.id   b71ffbc4dfc641c295d11e0aff8ab74d
#
_cell.length_a   1.000
_cell.length_b   1.000
_cell.length_c   1.000
_cell.angle_alpha   90.00
_cell.angle_beta   90.00
_cell.angle_gamma   90.00
#
_symmetry.space_group_name_H-M   'P 1'
#
loop_
_entity.id
_entity.type
_entity.pdbx_description
1 polymer ?
#
loop_
_entity_poly.entity_id
_entity_poly.type
_entity_poly.pdbx_seq_one_letter_code
_entity_poly.pdbx_strand_id
1 'polypeptide(L)'
;MWCPTSSGSHLIRRGLLGAAIVCAGMAHAATDLSFESADAVNEGPLQFLVSLPAKPVHHHQNHIRIEPDSLASGWVSLSQCHDHLDAVPSAQITFREGFVRDLRVNAFSHIRDAWIEGSSVQLRQVEPGARLCLSAQIRALRNTGNGYFNLINGPYMRKFLDGYYPMRVTLAVDYPAQILTLLDITPSAQPGLGIVEQPGAIRMEAVFEGELQTMIQFERD
;
A
#
# COMPACT_ATOMS: atom_id res chain seq x y z
N MET A 1 49.38 11.44 19.28
CA MET A 1 50.10 11.52 20.55
C MET A 1 50.15 10.13 21.15
N TRP A 2 51.31 9.65 21.12
CA TRP A 2 52.10 8.66 21.83
C TRP A 2 51.91 7.18 21.47
N CYS A 3 52.91 6.71 20.68
CA CYS A 3 53.53 5.39 20.77
C CYS A 3 54.51 5.37 21.96
N PRO A 4 54.85 4.21 22.53
CA PRO A 4 56.26 3.82 22.36
C PRO A 4 56.48 2.32 22.03
N THR A 5 57.57 2.15 21.33
CA THR A 5 58.38 1.01 20.96
C THR A 5 59.13 0.38 22.14
N SER A 6 59.45 -0.95 22.04
CA SER A 6 60.77 -1.57 22.30
C SER A 6 60.69 -3.06 22.01
N SER A 7 61.37 -3.64 21.11
CA SER A 7 62.74 -4.07 20.93
C SER A 7 63.23 -5.10 21.96
N GLY A 8 63.61 -6.30 21.47
CA GLY A 8 64.30 -7.32 22.22
C GLY A 8 64.54 -8.64 21.48
N SER A 9 65.63 -8.73 20.76
CA SER A 9 66.15 -9.90 20.12
C SER A 9 66.64 -10.95 21.10
N HIS A 10 66.50 -12.26 20.82
CA HIS A 10 67.52 -13.30 21.05
C HIS A 10 67.31 -14.55 20.20
N LEU A 11 68.33 -14.84 19.41
CA LEU A 11 68.54 -16.10 18.71
C LEU A 11 68.93 -17.21 19.71
N ILE A 12 68.42 -18.44 19.51
CA ILE A 12 69.19 -19.66 19.74
C ILE A 12 68.65 -20.76 18.76
N ARG A 13 69.64 -21.39 18.10
CA ARG A 13 69.58 -22.53 17.15
C ARG A 13 69.44 -23.88 17.87
N ARG A 14 69.03 -24.87 17.06
CA ARG A 14 69.13 -26.35 17.11
C ARG A 14 67.77 -27.00 17.44
N GLY A 15 67.33 -28.04 16.74
CA GLY A 15 67.85 -28.97 15.78
C GLY A 15 66.75 -30.00 15.48
N LEU A 16 66.80 -30.60 14.35
CA LEU A 16 66.11 -31.74 13.76
C LEU A 16 65.24 -32.62 14.64
N LEU A 17 64.03 -32.95 14.13
CA LEU A 17 63.61 -34.31 13.71
C LEU A 17 62.18 -34.28 13.14
N GLY A 18 62.02 -34.88 11.96
CA GLY A 18 60.74 -34.88 11.27
C GLY A 18 59.74 -35.86 11.91
N ALA A 19 58.52 -35.45 11.88
CA ALA A 19 57.37 -36.33 11.93
C ALA A 19 56.32 -35.72 10.97
N ALA A 20 56.16 -36.42 9.86
CA ALA A 20 55.08 -36.08 8.93
C ALA A 20 53.75 -36.47 9.57
N ILE A 21 53.01 -35.45 10.04
CA ILE A 21 51.62 -35.64 10.44
C ILE A 21 50.77 -35.36 9.19
N VAL A 22 50.24 -36.42 8.62
CA VAL A 22 49.18 -36.36 7.58
C VAL A 22 47.93 -35.86 8.27
N CYS A 23 47.68 -34.55 8.17
CA CYS A 23 46.38 -33.98 8.51
C CYS A 23 45.39 -34.35 7.39
N ALA A 24 44.61 -35.38 7.63
CA ALA A 24 43.40 -35.63 6.84
C ALA A 24 42.51 -34.39 6.97
N GLY A 25 42.43 -33.59 5.93
CA GLY A 25 41.49 -32.48 5.84
C GLY A 25 40.05 -33.02 5.83
N MET A 26 39.36 -32.90 6.94
CA MET A 26 37.90 -32.98 6.93
C MET A 26 37.40 -31.74 6.19
N ALA A 27 37.00 -31.94 4.93
CA ALA A 27 36.19 -30.97 4.23
C ALA A 27 34.87 -30.83 4.99
N HIS A 28 34.75 -29.77 5.77
CA HIS A 28 33.44 -29.31 6.23
C HIS A 28 32.71 -28.80 5.00
N ALA A 29 31.74 -29.57 4.54
CA ALA A 29 30.72 -29.06 3.62
C ALA A 29 30.04 -27.90 4.39
N ALA A 30 30.41 -26.68 4.05
CA ALA A 30 29.63 -25.50 4.37
C ALA A 30 28.27 -25.74 3.68
N THR A 31 27.26 -26.14 4.45
CA THR A 31 25.87 -26.02 4.03
C THR A 31 25.66 -24.54 3.83
N ASP A 32 25.67 -24.16 2.57
CA ASP A 32 25.23 -22.88 2.09
C ASP A 32 23.74 -22.79 2.45
N LEU A 33 23.46 -22.25 3.63
CA LEU A 33 22.12 -21.75 3.97
C LEU A 33 21.95 -20.51 3.11
N SER A 34 21.66 -20.73 1.82
CA SER A 34 21.01 -19.72 1.03
C SER A 34 19.68 -19.43 1.75
N PHE A 35 19.67 -18.39 2.56
CA PHE A 35 18.44 -17.68 2.85
C PHE A 35 17.86 -17.37 1.47
N GLU A 36 16.85 -18.14 1.06
CA GLU A 36 15.96 -17.67 0.00
C GLU A 36 15.56 -16.28 0.44
N SER A 37 15.93 -15.31 -0.36
CA SER A 37 15.72 -13.90 -0.13
C SER A 37 14.27 -13.72 0.28
N ALA A 38 14.02 -13.34 1.54
CA ALA A 38 12.79 -12.68 1.90
C ALA A 38 12.55 -11.65 0.80
N ASP A 39 11.40 -11.74 0.11
CA ASP A 39 11.06 -10.84 -0.99
C ASP A 39 11.49 -9.43 -0.58
N ALA A 40 12.41 -8.84 -1.32
CA ALA A 40 13.02 -7.58 -0.96
C ALA A 40 11.89 -6.56 -0.83
N VAL A 41 11.70 -6.01 0.36
CA VAL A 41 10.63 -5.05 0.63
C VAL A 41 10.84 -3.84 -0.27
N ASN A 42 9.78 -3.40 -0.97
CA ASN A 42 9.85 -2.24 -1.84
C ASN A 42 9.95 -0.96 -0.99
N GLU A 43 11.09 -0.29 -1.02
CA GLU A 43 11.32 1.00 -0.37
C GLU A 43 11.04 2.20 -1.29
N GLY A 44 10.65 1.95 -2.53
CA GLY A 44 10.69 2.90 -3.62
C GLY A 44 9.37 3.17 -4.34
N PRO A 45 9.40 3.29 -5.67
CA PRO A 45 8.29 3.76 -6.48
C PRO A 45 7.12 2.77 -6.53
N LEU A 46 5.97 3.27 -6.99
CA LEU A 46 4.80 2.44 -7.31
C LEU A 46 5.16 1.32 -8.28
N GLN A 47 4.83 0.09 -7.91
CA GLN A 47 5.01 -1.10 -8.71
C GLN A 47 3.71 -1.92 -8.75
N PHE A 48 3.14 -2.11 -9.94
CA PHE A 48 1.99 -2.99 -10.12
C PHE A 48 2.44 -4.46 -10.20
N LEU A 49 1.73 -5.33 -9.48
CA LEU A 49 1.99 -6.76 -9.41
C LEU A 49 1.07 -7.50 -10.38
N VAL A 50 1.65 -8.29 -11.29
CA VAL A 50 0.89 -9.06 -12.30
C VAL A 50 0.22 -10.29 -11.68
N SER A 51 0.79 -10.83 -10.60
CA SER A 51 0.27 -11.99 -9.89
C SER A 51 -0.20 -11.61 -8.48
N LEU A 52 -1.30 -12.23 -8.07
CA LEU A 52 -1.78 -12.07 -6.70
C LEU A 52 -0.80 -12.74 -5.71
N PRO A 53 -0.53 -12.09 -4.57
CA PRO A 53 0.21 -12.73 -3.49
C PRO A 53 -0.45 -14.03 -3.03
N ALA A 54 0.37 -15.00 -2.61
CA ALA A 54 -0.11 -16.31 -2.16
C ALA A 54 -1.02 -16.23 -0.91
N LYS A 55 -0.82 -15.19 -0.09
CA LYS A 55 -1.66 -14.90 1.09
C LYS A 55 -2.60 -13.73 0.79
N PRO A 56 -3.82 -13.73 1.38
CA PRO A 56 -4.69 -12.57 1.31
C PRO A 56 -3.97 -11.32 1.82
N VAL A 57 -4.06 -10.23 1.06
CA VAL A 57 -3.52 -8.93 1.43
C VAL A 57 -4.65 -7.95 1.71
N HIS A 58 -4.35 -6.87 2.40
CA HIS A 58 -5.32 -5.80 2.62
C HIS A 58 -5.95 -5.38 1.29
N HIS A 59 -7.27 -5.51 1.20
CA HIS A 59 -8.07 -5.13 0.05
C HIS A 59 -8.91 -3.90 0.39
N HIS A 60 -8.57 -2.77 -0.21
CA HIS A 60 -9.28 -1.51 -0.09
C HIS A 60 -10.25 -1.37 -1.27
N GLN A 61 -11.53 -1.27 -0.98
CA GLN A 61 -12.60 -1.18 -1.97
C GLN A 61 -13.30 0.16 -1.80
N ASN A 62 -13.28 0.99 -2.84
CA ASN A 62 -14.02 2.25 -2.89
C ASN A 62 -15.09 2.19 -3.97
N HIS A 63 -16.27 2.66 -3.63
CA HIS A 63 -17.33 2.99 -4.57
C HIS A 63 -17.69 4.46 -4.39
N ILE A 64 -17.40 5.25 -5.42
CA ILE A 64 -17.65 6.69 -5.48
C ILE A 64 -18.81 6.93 -6.42
N ARG A 65 -19.74 7.80 -6.00
CA ARG A 65 -20.83 8.26 -6.86
C ARG A 65 -20.77 9.77 -7.01
N ILE A 66 -20.67 10.20 -8.27
CA ILE A 66 -20.78 11.61 -8.68
C ILE A 66 -22.25 11.87 -9.00
N GLU A 67 -22.87 12.76 -8.27
CA GLU A 67 -24.23 13.25 -8.51
C GLU A 67 -24.18 14.59 -9.27
N PRO A 68 -25.27 15.05 -9.92
CA PRO A 68 -25.27 16.34 -10.62
C PRO A 68 -24.82 17.52 -9.74
N ASP A 69 -25.22 17.56 -8.49
CA ASP A 69 -24.83 18.61 -7.52
C ASP A 69 -23.36 18.52 -7.10
N SER A 70 -22.71 17.36 -7.31
CA SER A 70 -21.27 17.22 -7.06
C SER A 70 -20.43 18.17 -7.93
N LEU A 71 -20.93 18.52 -9.13
CA LEU A 71 -20.24 19.44 -10.05
C LEU A 71 -20.10 20.86 -9.48
N ALA A 72 -21.09 21.29 -8.69
CA ALA A 72 -21.06 22.60 -8.05
C ALA A 72 -20.33 22.57 -6.70
N SER A 73 -20.48 21.48 -5.94
CA SER A 73 -20.03 21.39 -4.55
C SER A 73 -18.66 20.75 -4.37
N GLY A 74 -18.25 19.88 -5.31
CA GLY A 74 -17.08 19.01 -5.21
C GLY A 74 -17.26 17.80 -4.30
N TRP A 75 -18.43 17.66 -3.64
CA TRP A 75 -18.73 16.55 -2.74
C TRP A 75 -19.31 15.37 -3.52
N VAL A 76 -18.79 14.18 -3.23
CA VAL A 76 -19.22 12.91 -3.83
C VAL A 76 -19.52 11.90 -2.71
N SER A 77 -20.44 10.97 -2.97
CA SER A 77 -20.73 9.87 -2.05
C SER A 77 -19.64 8.83 -2.11
N LEU A 78 -19.21 8.34 -0.94
CA LEU A 78 -18.24 7.27 -0.78
C LEU A 78 -18.86 6.11 0.00
N SER A 79 -18.78 4.90 -0.54
CA SER A 79 -18.85 3.64 0.21
C SER A 79 -17.49 2.99 0.17
N GLN A 80 -16.94 2.66 1.34
CA GLN A 80 -15.59 2.14 1.45
C GLN A 80 -15.58 0.89 2.32
N CYS A 81 -14.94 -0.19 1.84
CA CYS A 81 -14.69 -1.37 2.63
C CYS A 81 -13.21 -1.75 2.62
N HIS A 82 -12.76 -2.28 3.73
CA HIS A 82 -11.43 -2.83 3.92
C HIS A 82 -11.58 -4.29 4.33
N ASP A 83 -11.01 -5.20 3.55
CA ASP A 83 -10.90 -6.61 3.91
C ASP A 83 -9.44 -6.95 4.23
N HIS A 84 -9.23 -7.91 5.11
CA HIS A 84 -7.90 -8.36 5.53
C HIS A 84 -7.02 -7.22 6.05
N LEU A 85 -7.59 -6.36 6.91
CA LEU A 85 -6.81 -5.39 7.66
C LEU A 85 -5.71 -6.09 8.46
N ASP A 86 -4.58 -5.41 8.62
CA ASP A 86 -3.47 -5.94 9.43
C ASP A 86 -3.90 -6.13 10.89
N ALA A 87 -3.56 -7.28 11.46
CA ALA A 87 -3.86 -7.60 12.84
C ALA A 87 -2.96 -6.79 13.78
N VAL A 88 -3.56 -5.82 14.46
CA VAL A 88 -2.86 -4.88 15.35
C VAL A 88 -3.73 -4.52 16.57
N PRO A 89 -3.12 -4.14 17.71
CA PRO A 89 -3.88 -3.72 18.90
C PRO A 89 -4.77 -2.50 18.65
N SER A 90 -4.34 -1.57 17.78
CA SER A 90 -5.11 -0.40 17.37
C SER A 90 -4.70 0.07 15.97
N ALA A 91 -5.68 0.56 15.23
CA ALA A 91 -5.50 1.15 13.90
C ALA A 91 -6.42 2.37 13.73
N GLN A 92 -6.15 3.16 12.71
CA GLN A 92 -6.91 4.35 12.40
C GLN A 92 -7.05 4.50 10.89
N ILE A 93 -8.28 4.77 10.42
CA ILE A 93 -8.56 5.21 9.06
C ILE A 93 -8.79 6.72 9.12
N THR A 94 -7.91 7.50 8.51
CA THR A 94 -7.95 8.97 8.60
C THR A 94 -8.34 9.57 7.26
N PHE A 95 -9.30 10.48 7.31
CA PHE A 95 -9.65 11.36 6.21
C PHE A 95 -9.09 12.76 6.46
N ARG A 96 -8.85 13.50 5.39
CA ARG A 96 -8.40 14.88 5.50
C ARG A 96 -9.51 15.74 6.12
N GLU A 97 -9.17 16.46 7.17
CA GLU A 97 -10.09 17.39 7.84
C GLU A 97 -10.63 18.45 6.85
N GLY A 98 -11.93 18.73 6.92
CA GLY A 98 -12.63 19.62 5.99
C GLY A 98 -12.92 18.99 4.60
N PHE A 99 -12.45 17.75 4.34
CA PHE A 99 -12.70 17.03 3.09
C PHE A 99 -13.56 15.76 3.29
N VAL A 100 -14.05 15.52 4.49
CA VAL A 100 -14.99 14.45 4.81
C VAL A 100 -16.12 15.01 5.69
N ARG A 101 -17.33 14.51 5.46
CA ARG A 101 -18.51 14.74 6.31
C ARG A 101 -19.40 13.51 6.26
N ASP A 102 -20.37 13.44 7.17
CA ASP A 102 -21.33 12.32 7.27
C ASP A 102 -20.66 10.94 7.36
N LEU A 103 -19.46 10.89 7.97
CA LEU A 103 -18.70 9.67 8.16
C LEU A 103 -19.45 8.71 9.08
N ARG A 104 -19.62 7.45 8.67
CA ARG A 104 -20.33 6.41 9.43
C ARG A 104 -19.63 5.08 9.31
N VAL A 105 -19.56 4.34 10.41
CA VAL A 105 -19.21 2.92 10.41
C VAL A 105 -20.49 2.13 10.12
N ASN A 106 -20.52 1.41 9.01
CA ASN A 106 -21.71 0.65 8.59
C ASN A 106 -21.69 -0.79 9.11
N ALA A 107 -20.51 -1.44 9.07
CA ALA A 107 -20.31 -2.80 9.54
C ALA A 107 -18.84 -3.07 9.83
N PHE A 108 -18.56 -3.96 10.77
CA PHE A 108 -17.22 -4.50 10.98
C PHE A 108 -17.29 -5.92 11.55
N SER A 109 -16.23 -6.70 11.33
CA SER A 109 -16.03 -8.04 11.90
C SER A 109 -14.55 -8.28 12.18
N HIS A 110 -14.22 -9.13 13.14
CA HIS A 110 -12.86 -9.38 13.62
C HIS A 110 -12.14 -8.09 14.08
N ILE A 111 -12.91 -7.15 14.61
CA ILE A 111 -12.48 -5.91 15.23
C ILE A 111 -13.32 -5.78 16.50
N ARG A 112 -12.70 -5.55 17.67
CA ARG A 112 -13.47 -5.45 18.90
C ARG A 112 -14.32 -4.19 18.97
N ASP A 113 -13.74 -3.04 18.66
CA ASP A 113 -14.41 -1.75 18.69
C ASP A 113 -14.03 -0.93 17.45
N ALA A 114 -15.03 -0.26 16.85
CA ALA A 114 -14.86 0.72 15.79
C ALA A 114 -15.74 1.94 16.06
N TRP A 115 -15.14 3.14 16.12
CA TRP A 115 -15.87 4.38 16.38
C TRP A 115 -15.30 5.55 15.61
N ILE A 116 -16.07 6.62 15.47
CA ILE A 116 -15.66 7.85 14.78
C ILE A 116 -15.12 8.84 15.79
N GLU A 117 -13.99 9.46 15.46
CA GLU A 117 -13.38 10.54 16.20
C GLU A 117 -12.91 11.62 15.22
N GLY A 118 -13.63 12.74 15.17
CA GLY A 118 -13.40 13.79 14.18
C GLY A 118 -13.52 13.30 12.74
N SER A 119 -12.47 13.41 11.97
CA SER A 119 -12.38 12.94 10.57
C SER A 119 -11.77 11.53 10.45
N SER A 120 -11.77 10.74 11.53
CA SER A 120 -11.13 9.44 11.58
C SER A 120 -12.07 8.36 12.10
N VAL A 121 -11.82 7.12 11.69
CA VAL A 121 -12.39 5.92 12.29
C VAL A 121 -11.30 5.24 13.11
N GLN A 122 -11.54 5.08 14.40
CA GLN A 122 -10.65 4.40 15.33
C GLN A 122 -11.02 2.93 15.41
N LEU A 123 -10.03 2.05 15.44
CA LEU A 123 -10.20 0.60 15.55
C LEU A 123 -9.39 0.09 16.74
N ARG A 124 -9.96 -0.86 17.49
CA ARG A 124 -9.29 -1.52 18.61
C ARG A 124 -9.35 -3.03 18.47
N GLN A 125 -8.23 -3.70 18.74
CA GLN A 125 -8.07 -5.15 18.61
C GLN A 125 -8.57 -5.64 17.24
N VAL A 126 -7.79 -5.31 16.22
CA VAL A 126 -7.97 -5.81 14.86
C VAL A 126 -7.35 -7.20 14.80
N GLU A 127 -8.15 -8.20 14.43
CA GLU A 127 -7.76 -9.60 14.35
C GLU A 127 -7.55 -10.05 12.90
N PRO A 128 -6.89 -11.19 12.65
CA PRO A 128 -6.74 -11.71 11.29
C PRO A 128 -8.08 -11.89 10.59
N GLY A 129 -8.16 -11.48 9.31
CA GLY A 129 -9.40 -11.53 8.54
C GLY A 129 -10.37 -10.39 8.83
N ALA A 130 -9.93 -9.36 9.54
CA ALA A 130 -10.76 -8.20 9.87
C ALA A 130 -11.33 -7.53 8.63
N ARG A 131 -12.58 -7.12 8.75
CA ARG A 131 -13.33 -6.34 7.77
C ARG A 131 -13.92 -5.09 8.42
N LEU A 132 -13.87 -3.98 7.71
CA LEU A 132 -14.51 -2.72 8.07
C LEU A 132 -15.20 -2.14 6.84
N CYS A 133 -16.46 -1.74 6.96
CA CYS A 133 -17.17 -0.98 5.93
C CYS A 133 -17.68 0.34 6.51
N LEU A 134 -17.53 1.41 5.76
CA LEU A 134 -17.93 2.76 6.11
C LEU A 134 -18.54 3.52 4.93
N SER A 135 -19.22 4.59 5.22
CA SER A 135 -19.72 5.53 4.22
C SER A 135 -19.45 6.96 4.65
N ALA A 136 -19.30 7.84 3.68
CA ALA A 136 -19.05 9.25 3.88
C ALA A 136 -19.46 10.07 2.66
N GLN A 137 -19.46 11.39 2.81
CA GLN A 137 -19.32 12.33 1.72
C GLN A 137 -17.88 12.83 1.74
N ILE A 138 -17.20 12.82 0.59
CA ILE A 138 -15.83 13.31 0.45
C ILE A 138 -15.75 14.41 -0.62
N ARG A 139 -14.88 15.39 -0.40
CA ARG A 139 -14.65 16.48 -1.35
C ARG A 139 -13.52 16.12 -2.29
N ALA A 140 -13.79 15.20 -3.23
CA ALA A 140 -12.81 14.62 -4.13
C ALA A 140 -12.92 15.09 -5.58
N LEU A 141 -14.07 15.66 -5.99
CA LEU A 141 -14.28 16.18 -7.34
C LEU A 141 -13.84 17.66 -7.39
N ARG A 142 -12.86 17.95 -8.22
CA ARG A 142 -12.30 19.30 -8.38
C ARG A 142 -12.69 19.87 -9.74
N ASN A 143 -13.37 21.01 -9.73
CA ASN A 143 -13.54 21.84 -10.94
C ASN A 143 -12.21 22.51 -11.27
N THR A 144 -11.68 22.27 -12.47
CA THR A 144 -10.42 22.83 -12.96
C THR A 144 -10.63 24.01 -13.92
N GLY A 145 -11.87 24.40 -14.13
CA GLY A 145 -12.28 25.47 -15.05
C GLY A 145 -12.69 24.95 -16.42
N ASN A 146 -13.32 25.79 -17.23
CA ASN A 146 -13.71 25.51 -18.62
C ASN A 146 -14.53 24.23 -18.82
N GLY A 147 -15.31 23.80 -17.82
CA GLY A 147 -16.10 22.57 -17.88
C GLY A 147 -15.35 21.30 -17.50
N TYR A 148 -14.07 21.37 -17.13
CA TYR A 148 -13.28 20.20 -16.75
C TYR A 148 -13.32 19.91 -15.26
N PHE A 149 -13.34 18.62 -14.93
CA PHE A 149 -13.38 18.11 -13.56
C PHE A 149 -12.38 16.97 -13.38
N ASN A 150 -11.70 16.96 -12.24
CA ASN A 150 -10.81 15.88 -11.82
C ASN A 150 -11.34 15.22 -10.55
N LEU A 151 -11.64 13.93 -10.63
CA LEU A 151 -11.85 13.09 -9.45
C LEU A 151 -10.50 12.53 -9.01
N ILE A 152 -10.04 12.94 -7.82
CA ILE A 152 -8.77 12.48 -7.26
C ILE A 152 -9.07 11.56 -6.09
N ASN A 153 -8.48 10.36 -6.11
CA ASN A 153 -8.66 9.38 -5.06
C ASN A 153 -7.33 8.71 -4.68
N GLY A 154 -7.16 8.39 -3.40
CA GLY A 154 -5.90 7.98 -2.81
C GLY A 154 -5.25 9.12 -1.99
N PRO A 155 -3.96 9.03 -1.57
CA PRO A 155 -3.09 7.91 -1.91
C PRO A 155 -3.48 6.61 -1.19
N TYR A 156 -3.33 5.50 -1.89
CA TYR A 156 -3.45 4.17 -1.34
C TYR A 156 -2.06 3.62 -1.08
N MET A 157 -1.81 3.09 0.10
CA MET A 157 -0.55 2.47 0.43
C MET A 157 -0.70 1.52 1.62
N ARG A 158 0.10 0.47 1.65
CA ARG A 158 0.32 -0.37 2.81
C ARG A 158 1.80 -0.28 3.18
N LYS A 159 2.11 0.66 4.09
CA LYS A 159 3.48 1.01 4.45
C LYS A 159 3.76 0.68 5.92
N PHE A 160 4.89 0.05 6.17
CA PHE A 160 5.46 -0.19 7.49
C PHE A 160 6.86 0.46 7.60
N LEU A 161 7.54 0.26 8.72
CA LEU A 161 8.85 0.88 8.96
C LEU A 161 9.93 0.45 7.98
N ASP A 162 9.82 -0.74 7.43
CA ASP A 162 10.76 -1.38 6.51
C ASP A 162 10.38 -1.23 5.02
N GLY A 163 9.24 -0.61 4.71
CA GLY A 163 8.86 -0.27 3.33
C GLY A 163 7.40 -0.52 2.98
N TYR A 164 7.12 -0.67 1.68
CA TYR A 164 5.79 -0.89 1.14
C TYR A 164 5.52 -2.38 0.93
N TYR A 165 4.32 -2.80 1.28
CA TYR A 165 3.84 -4.17 1.15
C TYR A 165 2.70 -4.26 0.14
N PRO A 166 2.46 -5.44 -0.44
CA PRO A 166 1.36 -5.64 -1.38
C PRO A 166 0.02 -5.21 -0.80
N MET A 167 -0.74 -4.46 -1.61
CA MET A 167 -2.10 -4.02 -1.33
C MET A 167 -2.96 -4.22 -2.57
N ARG A 168 -4.22 -4.61 -2.38
CA ARG A 168 -5.21 -4.67 -3.45
C ARG A 168 -6.15 -3.49 -3.33
N VAL A 169 -6.44 -2.81 -4.44
CA VAL A 169 -7.42 -1.74 -4.52
C VAL A 169 -8.44 -2.07 -5.60
N THR A 170 -9.72 -1.90 -5.28
CA THR A 170 -10.82 -1.82 -6.26
C THR A 170 -11.46 -0.46 -6.13
N LEU A 171 -11.52 0.30 -7.21
CA LEU A 171 -12.22 1.57 -7.31
C LEU A 171 -13.36 1.43 -8.32
N ALA A 172 -14.59 1.62 -7.86
CA ALA A 172 -15.77 1.78 -8.72
C ALA A 172 -16.20 3.25 -8.68
N VAL A 173 -16.49 3.83 -9.83
CA VAL A 173 -16.99 5.20 -9.96
C VAL A 173 -18.24 5.19 -10.82
N ASP A 174 -19.38 5.65 -10.27
CA ASP A 174 -20.58 5.96 -11.02
C ASP A 174 -20.63 7.46 -11.27
N TYR A 175 -20.97 7.87 -12.49
CA TYR A 175 -21.08 9.27 -12.87
C TYR A 175 -22.26 9.48 -13.85
N PRO A 176 -22.87 10.68 -13.89
CA PRO A 176 -23.99 10.98 -14.79
C PRO A 176 -23.49 11.18 -16.22
N ALA A 177 -23.50 10.12 -17.06
CA ALA A 177 -23.02 10.14 -18.43
C ALA A 177 -23.84 11.06 -19.38
N GLN A 178 -24.95 11.60 -18.91
CA GLN A 178 -25.75 12.59 -19.68
C GLN A 178 -25.21 14.01 -19.59
N ILE A 179 -24.30 14.28 -18.64
CA ILE A 179 -23.73 15.62 -18.39
C ILE A 179 -22.21 15.61 -18.18
N LEU A 180 -21.60 14.43 -18.15
CA LEU A 180 -20.15 14.24 -18.01
C LEU A 180 -19.66 13.23 -19.02
N THR A 181 -18.66 13.61 -19.79
CA THR A 181 -17.89 12.73 -20.67
C THR A 181 -16.56 12.38 -20.00
N LEU A 182 -16.21 11.09 -19.93
CA LEU A 182 -14.90 10.63 -19.48
C LEU A 182 -13.82 11.00 -20.50
N LEU A 183 -12.73 11.62 -20.07
CA LEU A 183 -11.61 12.00 -20.92
C LEU A 183 -10.37 11.14 -20.72
N ASP A 184 -9.95 10.96 -19.46
CA ASP A 184 -8.70 10.26 -19.15
C ASP A 184 -8.73 9.63 -17.76
N ILE A 185 -7.93 8.58 -17.60
CA ILE A 185 -7.70 7.89 -16.33
C ILE A 185 -6.20 7.71 -16.11
N THR A 186 -5.69 8.26 -15.02
CA THR A 186 -4.28 8.16 -14.62
C THR A 186 -4.17 7.42 -13.27
N PRO A 187 -3.29 6.39 -13.15
CA PRO A 187 -2.51 5.78 -14.23
C PRO A 187 -3.39 5.00 -15.21
N SER A 188 -2.95 4.90 -16.46
CA SER A 188 -3.65 4.14 -17.50
C SER A 188 -3.52 2.63 -17.30
N ALA A 189 -4.41 1.85 -17.93
CA ALA A 189 -4.41 0.39 -17.88
C ALA A 189 -3.05 -0.18 -18.32
N GLN A 190 -2.55 -1.13 -17.53
CA GLN A 190 -1.25 -1.77 -17.75
C GLN A 190 -1.20 -3.12 -17.02
N PRO A 191 -0.17 -3.96 -17.21
CA PRO A 191 -0.03 -5.20 -16.45
C PRO A 191 -0.10 -4.93 -14.93
N GLY A 192 -1.01 -5.61 -14.22
CA GLY A 192 -1.28 -5.43 -12.80
C GLY A 192 -2.26 -4.29 -12.45
N LEU A 193 -2.71 -3.49 -13.43
CA LEU A 193 -3.78 -2.52 -13.29
C LEU A 193 -4.82 -2.72 -14.40
N GLY A 194 -5.96 -3.32 -14.05
CA GLY A 194 -7.11 -3.46 -14.94
C GLY A 194 -8.05 -2.27 -14.84
N ILE A 195 -8.54 -1.77 -15.99
CA ILE A 195 -9.56 -0.72 -16.08
C ILE A 195 -10.66 -1.20 -17.03
N VAL A 196 -11.92 -1.07 -16.59
CA VAL A 196 -13.10 -1.34 -17.39
C VAL A 196 -13.97 -0.08 -17.41
N GLU A 197 -14.28 0.41 -18.59
CA GLU A 197 -15.07 1.61 -18.81
C GLU A 197 -16.41 1.24 -19.44
N GLN A 198 -17.47 1.84 -18.93
CA GLN A 198 -18.82 1.77 -19.48
C GLN A 198 -19.46 3.15 -19.38
N PRO A 199 -20.45 3.51 -20.23
CA PRO A 199 -21.16 4.76 -20.08
C PRO A 199 -21.73 4.92 -18.65
N GLY A 200 -21.27 5.93 -17.93
CA GLY A 200 -21.69 6.22 -16.56
C GLY A 200 -21.00 5.39 -15.46
N ALA A 201 -20.09 4.48 -15.81
CA ALA A 201 -19.41 3.64 -14.82
C ALA A 201 -17.96 3.33 -15.20
N ILE A 202 -17.07 3.40 -14.21
CA ILE A 202 -15.66 3.02 -14.32
C ILE A 202 -15.35 2.02 -13.20
N ARG A 203 -14.60 0.98 -13.52
CA ARG A 203 -14.06 0.05 -12.52
C ARG A 203 -12.58 -0.13 -12.73
N MET A 204 -11.81 0.09 -11.68
CA MET A 204 -10.37 -0.12 -11.65
C MET A 204 -10.05 -1.20 -10.62
N GLU A 205 -9.09 -2.06 -10.93
CA GLU A 205 -8.58 -3.06 -9.99
C GLU A 205 -7.06 -3.16 -10.15
N ALA A 206 -6.34 -3.07 -9.03
CA ALA A 206 -4.89 -3.18 -8.98
C ALA A 206 -4.44 -3.98 -7.77
N VAL A 207 -3.31 -4.69 -7.94
CA VAL A 207 -2.47 -5.14 -6.83
C VAL A 207 -1.12 -4.49 -7.03
N PHE A 208 -0.59 -3.87 -5.99
CA PHE A 208 0.61 -3.05 -6.10
C PHE A 208 1.34 -2.92 -4.76
N GLU A 209 2.58 -2.48 -4.85
CA GLU A 209 3.40 -1.95 -3.76
C GLU A 209 3.74 -0.49 -4.07
N GLY A 210 4.06 0.29 -3.04
CA GLY A 210 4.30 1.72 -3.17
C GLY A 210 3.05 2.55 -2.88
N GLU A 211 2.96 3.72 -3.48
CA GLU A 211 1.88 4.68 -3.29
C GLU A 211 1.09 4.88 -4.59
N LEU A 212 -0.19 4.50 -4.60
CA LEU A 212 -1.08 4.66 -5.73
C LEU A 212 -2.02 5.84 -5.51
N GLN A 213 -1.96 6.84 -6.38
CA GLN A 213 -2.96 7.88 -6.51
C GLN A 213 -3.64 7.75 -7.87
N THR A 214 -4.97 7.87 -7.91
CA THR A 214 -5.73 7.84 -9.15
C THR A 214 -6.34 9.21 -9.43
N MET A 215 -6.36 9.60 -10.72
CA MET A 215 -7.05 10.78 -11.21
C MET A 215 -7.90 10.39 -12.42
N ILE A 216 -9.18 10.75 -12.38
CA ILE A 216 -10.12 10.54 -13.48
C ILE A 216 -10.58 11.90 -13.94
N GLN A 217 -10.39 12.19 -15.22
CA GLN A 217 -10.75 13.48 -15.83
C GLN A 217 -12.08 13.38 -16.58
N PHE A 218 -12.93 14.33 -16.34
CA PHE A 218 -14.21 14.48 -17.03
C PHE A 218 -14.32 15.86 -17.66
N GLU A 219 -15.10 15.93 -18.72
CA GLU A 219 -15.59 17.17 -19.33
C GLU A 219 -17.12 17.22 -19.17
N ARG A 220 -17.62 18.41 -18.85
CA ARG A 220 -19.07 18.67 -18.81
C ARG A 220 -19.55 19.02 -20.20
N ASP A 221 -20.56 18.30 -20.68
CA ASP A 221 -21.26 18.54 -21.96
C ASP A 221 -22.02 19.87 -21.98
#